data_f9c59fbd7826287c6705ada6beea4390
#
_entry.id   f9c59fbd7826287c6705ada6beea4390
#
_cell.length_a   1.000
_cell.length_b   1.000
_cell.length_c   1.000
_cell.angle_alpha   90.00
_cell.angle_beta   90.00
_cell.angle_gamma   90.00
#
_symmetry.space_group_name_H-M   'P 1'
#
loop_
_entity.id
_entity.type
_entity.pdbx_description
1 polymer ?
#
loop_
_entity_poly.entity_id
_entity_poly.type
_entity_poly.pdbx_seq_one_letter_code
_entity_poly.pdbx_strand_id
1 'polypeptide(L)'
;MSRTPFVPAELLSKLWRAVIEFDMLQAGDKILIGLSGGKDSMFLTAALAEIQKYAPVPFELACYTVDAMFSPAFPKAELEAFCGYYGLKHYREKVDVNSAWQNKGNTPCFTCAYFRRAATNRTALELGFNKVALAHHHDDAVETFLMNVLTSGQLRTFLPVTPLSRTGLTVLRPLLYYREAEIIDMVRQLDLQPLRNPCPYDGHTKRQDIKEHIRELEKLSPEVYDHLAAAMRNAPNQELWPEQLSQKQLADKFHNFWRQKSN
;
A
#
# COMPACT_ATOMS: atom_id res chain seq x y z
N MET A 1 -8.07 -9.82 -34.41
CA MET A 1 -8.02 -8.38 -34.05
C MET A 1 -7.69 -8.27 -32.60
N SER A 2 -6.51 -7.76 -32.21
CA SER A 2 -6.14 -7.53 -30.83
C SER A 2 -7.07 -6.44 -30.28
N ARG A 3 -7.92 -6.78 -29.29
CA ARG A 3 -8.75 -5.78 -28.62
C ARG A 3 -7.82 -4.79 -27.93
N THR A 4 -8.00 -3.50 -28.17
CA THR A 4 -7.31 -2.46 -27.39
C THR A 4 -7.72 -2.60 -25.94
N PRO A 5 -6.74 -2.60 -24.99
CA PRO A 5 -7.06 -2.63 -23.55
C PRO A 5 -8.02 -1.50 -23.20
N PHE A 6 -9.10 -1.83 -22.51
CA PHE A 6 -10.11 -0.87 -22.10
C PHE A 6 -10.59 -1.20 -20.69
N VAL A 7 -10.57 -0.20 -19.80
CA VAL A 7 -11.20 -0.27 -18.49
C VAL A 7 -12.40 0.68 -18.48
N PRO A 8 -13.62 0.19 -18.25
CA PRO A 8 -14.82 1.03 -18.20
C PRO A 8 -14.70 2.20 -17.24
N ALA A 9 -15.21 3.36 -17.62
CA ALA A 9 -15.07 4.60 -16.84
C ALA A 9 -15.70 4.51 -15.44
N GLU A 10 -16.78 3.74 -15.30
CA GLU A 10 -17.43 3.47 -14.01
C GLU A 10 -16.50 2.77 -13.02
N LEU A 11 -15.57 1.94 -13.49
CA LEU A 11 -14.58 1.26 -12.65
C LEU A 11 -13.42 2.19 -12.22
N LEU A 12 -13.30 3.36 -12.84
CA LEU A 12 -12.22 4.32 -12.61
C LEU A 12 -12.59 5.48 -11.68
N SER A 13 -13.87 5.63 -11.34
CA SER A 13 -14.36 6.78 -10.56
C SER A 13 -13.63 6.95 -9.22
N LYS A 14 -13.41 5.87 -8.50
CA LYS A 14 -12.67 5.87 -7.22
C LYS A 14 -11.18 6.15 -7.39
N LEU A 15 -10.59 5.69 -8.52
CA LEU A 15 -9.20 5.99 -8.86
C LEU A 15 -9.02 7.48 -9.13
N TRP A 16 -9.88 8.07 -9.96
CA TRP A 16 -9.87 9.51 -10.23
C TRP A 16 -10.06 10.34 -8.96
N ARG A 17 -10.97 9.90 -8.08
CA ARG A 17 -11.13 10.55 -6.78
C ARG A 17 -9.82 10.54 -5.99
N ALA A 18 -9.13 9.41 -5.87
CA ALA A 18 -7.86 9.32 -5.15
C ALA A 18 -6.78 10.20 -5.80
N VAL A 19 -6.68 10.15 -7.12
CA VAL A 19 -5.70 10.94 -7.88
C VAL A 19 -5.88 12.44 -7.66
N ILE A 20 -7.13 12.91 -7.70
CA ILE A 20 -7.47 14.34 -7.57
C ILE A 20 -7.38 14.80 -6.09
N GLU A 21 -7.99 14.04 -5.17
CA GLU A 21 -8.04 14.43 -3.75
C GLU A 21 -6.65 14.51 -3.10
N PHE A 22 -5.71 13.69 -3.58
CA PHE A 22 -4.36 13.60 -2.99
C PHE A 22 -3.25 14.13 -3.92
N ASP A 23 -3.59 14.87 -4.97
CA ASP A 23 -2.63 15.47 -5.92
C ASP A 23 -1.58 14.47 -6.44
N MET A 24 -2.03 13.24 -6.80
CA MET A 24 -1.13 12.14 -7.12
C MET A 24 -0.39 12.29 -8.44
N LEU A 25 -0.94 13.07 -9.41
CA LEU A 25 -0.39 13.22 -10.76
C LEU A 25 -0.05 14.67 -11.06
N GLN A 26 1.12 14.86 -11.66
CA GLN A 26 1.59 16.14 -12.18
C GLN A 26 2.18 15.96 -13.58
N ALA A 27 2.23 17.03 -14.36
CA ALA A 27 2.84 17.01 -15.69
C ALA A 27 4.32 16.61 -15.61
N GLY A 28 4.72 15.66 -16.44
CA GLY A 28 6.09 15.16 -16.48
C GLY A 28 6.43 14.07 -15.46
N ASP A 29 5.46 13.61 -14.66
CA ASP A 29 5.70 12.50 -13.75
C ASP A 29 6.10 11.22 -14.49
N LYS A 30 7.02 10.48 -13.89
CA LYS A 30 7.43 9.13 -14.29
C LYS A 30 7.13 8.17 -13.16
N ILE A 31 6.14 7.30 -13.36
CA ILE A 31 5.59 6.45 -12.31
C ILE A 31 5.94 4.99 -12.58
N LEU A 32 6.64 4.38 -11.63
CA LEU A 32 6.97 2.96 -11.64
C LEU A 32 5.91 2.18 -10.86
N ILE A 33 5.16 1.31 -11.52
CA ILE A 33 4.09 0.51 -10.92
C ILE A 33 4.69 -0.76 -10.33
N GLY A 34 4.50 -0.99 -9.03
CA GLY A 34 4.87 -2.25 -8.39
C GLY A 34 3.92 -3.38 -8.79
N LEU A 35 4.34 -4.19 -9.76
CA LEU A 35 3.55 -5.30 -10.31
C LEU A 35 3.99 -6.63 -9.66
N SER A 36 3.17 -7.18 -8.78
CA SER A 36 3.42 -8.49 -8.16
C SER A 36 2.82 -9.68 -8.95
N GLY A 37 1.97 -9.39 -9.91
CA GLY A 37 1.15 -10.39 -10.61
C GLY A 37 -0.15 -10.77 -9.87
N GLY A 38 -0.34 -10.33 -8.64
CA GLY A 38 -1.59 -10.51 -7.91
C GLY A 38 -2.70 -9.57 -8.43
N LYS A 39 -3.95 -9.91 -8.09
CA LYS A 39 -5.18 -9.23 -8.54
C LYS A 39 -5.11 -7.69 -8.42
N ASP A 40 -4.64 -7.20 -7.26
CA ASP A 40 -4.63 -5.76 -6.96
C ASP A 40 -3.62 -5.00 -7.83
N SER A 41 -2.42 -5.56 -8.00
CA SER A 41 -1.38 -4.95 -8.83
C SER A 41 -1.70 -5.00 -10.33
N MET A 42 -2.37 -6.04 -10.79
CA MET A 42 -2.84 -6.14 -12.17
C MET A 42 -3.97 -5.15 -12.43
N PHE A 43 -4.94 -5.02 -11.51
CA PHE A 43 -5.99 -4.01 -11.62
C PHE A 43 -5.41 -2.59 -11.59
N LEU A 44 -4.49 -2.29 -10.67
CA LEU A 44 -3.81 -0.98 -10.62
C LEU A 44 -3.13 -0.65 -11.94
N THR A 45 -2.41 -1.61 -12.53
CA THR A 45 -1.71 -1.43 -13.80
C THR A 45 -2.69 -1.13 -14.94
N ALA A 46 -3.76 -1.91 -15.07
CA ALA A 46 -4.80 -1.70 -16.07
C ALA A 46 -5.47 -0.33 -15.90
N ALA A 47 -5.84 0.02 -14.68
CA ALA A 47 -6.51 1.28 -14.37
C ALA A 47 -5.61 2.51 -14.61
N LEU A 48 -4.33 2.47 -14.22
CA LEU A 48 -3.39 3.56 -14.48
C LEU A 48 -3.08 3.71 -15.98
N ALA A 49 -2.93 2.61 -16.71
CA ALA A 49 -2.75 2.64 -18.17
C ALA A 49 -3.97 3.23 -18.88
N GLU A 50 -5.18 2.98 -18.36
CA GLU A 50 -6.40 3.56 -18.93
C GLU A 50 -6.49 5.05 -18.66
N ILE A 51 -6.30 5.50 -17.41
CA ILE A 51 -6.39 6.93 -17.09
C ILE A 51 -5.30 7.75 -17.76
N GLN A 52 -4.15 7.16 -18.09
CA GLN A 52 -3.08 7.85 -18.83
C GLN A 52 -3.57 8.39 -20.17
N LYS A 53 -4.53 7.72 -20.82
CA LYS A 53 -5.09 8.13 -22.13
C LYS A 53 -5.94 9.40 -22.03
N TYR A 54 -6.53 9.68 -20.87
CA TYR A 54 -7.51 10.76 -20.68
C TYR A 54 -7.07 11.83 -19.67
N ALA A 55 -5.94 11.60 -18.99
CA ALA A 55 -5.43 12.56 -18.00
C ALA A 55 -5.10 13.92 -18.66
N PRO A 56 -5.45 15.04 -18.01
CA PRO A 56 -5.17 16.37 -18.52
C PRO A 56 -3.69 16.73 -18.50
N VAL A 57 -2.87 15.93 -17.80
CA VAL A 57 -1.43 16.12 -17.67
C VAL A 57 -0.68 14.89 -18.22
N PRO A 58 0.38 15.06 -19.02
CA PRO A 58 1.18 13.95 -19.51
C PRO A 58 2.04 13.35 -18.40
N PHE A 59 2.08 12.02 -18.32
CA PHE A 59 2.97 11.27 -17.43
C PHE A 59 3.37 9.94 -18.06
N GLU A 60 4.49 9.38 -17.62
CA GLU A 60 5.02 8.11 -18.10
C GLU A 60 4.73 6.99 -17.09
N LEU A 61 4.47 5.78 -17.62
CA LEU A 61 4.26 4.57 -16.81
C LEU A 61 5.21 3.47 -17.23
N ALA A 62 5.69 2.70 -16.26
CA ALA A 62 6.30 1.40 -16.48
C ALA A 62 5.98 0.47 -15.29
N CYS A 63 6.13 -0.82 -15.49
CA CYS A 63 5.93 -1.83 -14.46
C CYS A 63 7.26 -2.37 -13.94
N TYR A 64 7.28 -2.72 -12.67
CA TYR A 64 8.44 -3.29 -12.02
C TYR A 64 8.06 -4.45 -11.11
N THR A 65 8.78 -5.55 -11.22
CA THR A 65 8.57 -6.74 -10.38
C THR A 65 9.87 -7.13 -9.67
N VAL A 66 9.78 -7.31 -8.36
CA VAL A 66 10.84 -7.94 -7.57
C VAL A 66 10.57 -9.44 -7.52
N ASP A 67 11.46 -10.20 -8.15
CA ASP A 67 11.52 -11.65 -7.99
C ASP A 67 12.30 -11.99 -6.72
N ALA A 68 11.58 -12.42 -5.69
CA ALA A 68 12.17 -12.79 -4.40
C ALA A 68 12.88 -14.15 -4.40
N MET A 69 12.98 -14.80 -5.57
CA MET A 69 13.62 -16.10 -5.79
C MET A 69 13.06 -17.26 -4.95
N PHE A 70 11.79 -17.18 -4.54
CA PHE A 70 11.12 -18.26 -3.80
C PHE A 70 10.79 -19.49 -4.68
N SER A 71 10.73 -19.33 -5.99
CA SER A 71 10.45 -20.37 -6.95
C SER A 71 11.32 -20.24 -8.19
N PRO A 72 11.86 -21.34 -8.73
CA PRO A 72 12.56 -21.33 -10.02
C PRO A 72 11.62 -20.98 -11.18
N ALA A 73 10.33 -21.29 -11.06
CA ALA A 73 9.29 -20.98 -12.06
C ALA A 73 8.68 -19.60 -11.84
N PHE A 74 9.50 -18.54 -11.96
CA PHE A 74 8.98 -17.18 -11.91
C PHE A 74 8.22 -16.86 -13.22
N PRO A 75 6.97 -16.35 -13.16
CA PRO A 75 6.10 -16.13 -14.33
C PRO A 75 6.50 -14.88 -15.12
N LYS A 76 7.71 -14.88 -15.65
CA LYS A 76 8.29 -13.71 -16.36
C LYS A 76 7.54 -13.43 -17.66
N ALA A 77 7.28 -14.46 -18.46
CA ALA A 77 6.65 -14.32 -19.77
C ALA A 77 5.21 -13.78 -19.65
N GLU A 78 4.49 -14.25 -18.66
CA GLU A 78 3.11 -13.83 -18.38
C GLU A 78 3.06 -12.35 -17.96
N LEU A 79 3.98 -11.90 -17.11
CA LEU A 79 4.08 -10.50 -16.70
C LEU A 79 4.50 -9.59 -17.85
N GLU A 80 5.45 -10.01 -18.68
CA GLU A 80 5.88 -9.27 -19.87
C GLU A 80 4.73 -9.17 -20.89
N ALA A 81 4.00 -10.26 -21.14
CA ALA A 81 2.85 -10.27 -22.01
C ALA A 81 1.73 -9.35 -21.51
N PHE A 82 1.45 -9.38 -20.20
CA PHE A 82 0.48 -8.50 -19.56
C PHE A 82 0.87 -7.02 -19.71
N CYS A 83 2.11 -6.66 -19.41
CA CYS A 83 2.60 -5.29 -19.57
C CYS A 83 2.56 -4.85 -21.04
N GLY A 84 2.98 -5.72 -21.96
CA GLY A 84 2.94 -5.47 -23.40
C GLY A 84 1.52 -5.25 -23.94
N TYR A 85 0.51 -5.94 -23.39
CA TYR A 85 -0.89 -5.72 -23.72
C TYR A 85 -1.35 -4.28 -23.41
N TYR A 86 -0.83 -3.67 -22.34
CA TYR A 86 -1.10 -2.27 -21.99
C TYR A 86 -0.07 -1.27 -22.57
N GLY A 87 0.88 -1.72 -23.39
CA GLY A 87 1.91 -0.88 -23.99
C GLY A 87 2.97 -0.39 -22.97
N LEU A 88 3.11 -1.05 -21.84
CA LEU A 88 4.00 -0.67 -20.76
C LEU A 88 5.32 -1.46 -20.79
N LYS A 89 6.43 -0.79 -20.51
CA LYS A 89 7.71 -1.48 -20.27
C LYS A 89 7.66 -2.22 -18.94
N HIS A 90 8.23 -3.42 -18.91
CA HIS A 90 8.37 -4.22 -17.71
C HIS A 90 9.85 -4.37 -17.32
N TYR A 91 10.14 -4.02 -16.08
CA TYR A 91 11.46 -4.22 -15.48
C TYR A 91 11.36 -5.28 -14.38
N ARG A 92 12.42 -6.09 -14.24
CA ARG A 92 12.49 -7.14 -13.21
C ARG A 92 13.85 -7.11 -12.53
N GLU A 93 13.84 -7.26 -11.22
CA GLU A 93 15.06 -7.47 -10.43
C GLU A 93 14.93 -8.74 -9.57
N LYS A 94 16.00 -9.52 -9.51
CA LYS A 94 16.10 -10.68 -8.63
C LYS A 94 16.68 -10.25 -7.28
N VAL A 95 16.04 -10.65 -6.20
CA VAL A 95 16.47 -10.37 -4.83
C VAL A 95 16.44 -11.68 -4.05
N ASP A 96 17.60 -12.20 -3.66
CA ASP A 96 17.67 -13.38 -2.81
C ASP A 96 17.27 -13.05 -1.37
N VAL A 97 15.97 -13.16 -1.09
CA VAL A 97 15.41 -12.88 0.23
C VAL A 97 15.77 -13.98 1.24
N ASN A 98 15.92 -15.22 0.80
CA ASN A 98 16.24 -16.35 1.69
C ASN A 98 17.63 -16.20 2.33
N SER A 99 18.66 -15.92 1.53
CA SER A 99 20.01 -15.67 2.03
C SER A 99 20.09 -14.44 2.94
N ALA A 100 19.30 -13.40 2.64
CA ALA A 100 19.26 -12.18 3.44
C ALA A 100 18.54 -12.39 4.79
N TRP A 101 17.56 -13.30 4.86
CA TRP A 101 16.82 -13.60 6.08
C TRP A 101 17.61 -14.41 7.11
N GLN A 102 18.36 -15.42 6.67
CA GLN A 102 19.16 -16.28 7.55
C GLN A 102 20.15 -15.49 8.43
N ASN A 103 20.52 -14.29 8.01
CA ASN A 103 21.53 -13.47 8.66
C ASN A 103 20.99 -12.40 9.65
N LYS A 104 19.68 -12.21 9.87
CA LYS A 104 19.16 -11.02 10.58
C LYS A 104 18.16 -11.26 11.72
N GLY A 105 17.77 -12.49 12.04
CA GLY A 105 16.86 -12.77 13.18
C GLY A 105 15.46 -12.15 13.11
N ASN A 106 15.11 -11.46 12.02
CA ASN A 106 13.81 -10.85 11.77
C ASN A 106 12.84 -11.87 11.14
N THR A 107 11.54 -11.57 11.18
CA THR A 107 10.55 -12.42 10.49
C THR A 107 10.77 -12.39 8.98
N PRO A 108 10.52 -13.50 8.25
CA PRO A 108 10.71 -13.58 6.80
C PRO A 108 9.96 -12.47 6.04
N CYS A 109 8.71 -12.19 6.43
CA CYS A 109 7.88 -11.16 5.80
C CYS A 109 8.44 -9.76 5.96
N PHE A 110 8.99 -9.41 7.13
CA PHE A 110 9.62 -8.11 7.37
C PHE A 110 10.85 -7.93 6.48
N THR A 111 11.72 -8.93 6.45
CA THR A 111 12.95 -8.95 5.65
C THR A 111 12.61 -8.83 4.15
N CYS A 112 11.65 -9.63 3.67
CA CYS A 112 11.18 -9.57 2.29
C CYS A 112 10.65 -8.18 1.92
N ALA A 113 9.79 -7.60 2.76
CA ALA A 113 9.23 -6.27 2.52
C ALA A 113 10.31 -5.18 2.52
N TYR A 114 11.33 -5.28 3.36
CA TYR A 114 12.45 -4.36 3.41
C TYR A 114 13.26 -4.40 2.10
N PHE A 115 13.70 -5.59 1.66
CA PHE A 115 14.51 -5.75 0.46
C PHE A 115 13.74 -5.41 -0.82
N ARG A 116 12.46 -5.79 -0.89
CA ARG A 116 11.60 -5.42 -2.03
C ARG A 116 11.46 -3.90 -2.16
N ARG A 117 11.23 -3.18 -1.05
CA ARG A 117 11.16 -1.71 -1.06
C ARG A 117 12.50 -1.09 -1.45
N ALA A 118 13.62 -1.60 -0.91
CA ALA A 118 14.95 -1.09 -1.24
C ALA A 118 15.26 -1.28 -2.73
N ALA A 119 14.99 -2.45 -3.29
CA ALA A 119 15.16 -2.75 -4.72
C ALA A 119 14.27 -1.85 -5.58
N THR A 120 12.97 -1.73 -5.25
CA THR A 120 12.05 -0.86 -6.00
C THR A 120 12.51 0.60 -6.01
N ASN A 121 12.94 1.12 -4.86
CA ASN A 121 13.40 2.51 -4.78
C ASN A 121 14.70 2.73 -5.57
N ARG A 122 15.65 1.80 -5.48
CA ARG A 122 16.91 1.86 -6.24
C ARG A 122 16.62 1.86 -7.74
N THR A 123 15.87 0.88 -8.22
CA THR A 123 15.55 0.77 -9.65
C THR A 123 14.74 1.98 -10.14
N ALA A 124 13.82 2.50 -9.36
CA ALA A 124 13.09 3.72 -9.72
C ALA A 124 14.05 4.90 -9.97
N LEU A 125 15.01 5.12 -9.08
CA LEU A 125 16.01 6.18 -9.23
C LEU A 125 16.94 5.95 -10.44
N GLU A 126 17.47 4.74 -10.59
CA GLU A 126 18.37 4.38 -11.70
C GLU A 126 17.71 4.57 -13.07
N LEU A 127 16.41 4.33 -13.16
CA LEU A 127 15.64 4.50 -14.39
C LEU A 127 15.03 5.90 -14.55
N GLY A 128 15.25 6.80 -13.61
CA GLY A 128 14.78 8.19 -13.65
C GLY A 128 13.28 8.37 -13.35
N PHE A 129 12.66 7.41 -12.63
CA PHE A 129 11.30 7.57 -12.12
C PHE A 129 11.30 8.42 -10.85
N ASN A 130 10.29 9.29 -10.69
CA ASN A 130 10.12 10.14 -9.50
C ASN A 130 9.01 9.63 -8.57
N LYS A 131 8.15 8.72 -9.06
CA LYS A 131 7.05 8.15 -8.27
C LYS A 131 7.00 6.64 -8.39
N VAL A 132 6.51 5.99 -7.33
CA VAL A 132 6.23 4.54 -7.28
C VAL A 132 4.78 4.35 -6.90
N ALA A 133 3.99 3.65 -7.73
CA ALA A 133 2.61 3.32 -7.43
C ALA A 133 2.49 1.89 -6.87
N LEU A 134 1.83 1.76 -5.72
CA LEU A 134 1.58 0.48 -5.04
C LEU A 134 0.08 0.21 -4.94
N ALA A 135 -0.31 -1.04 -5.10
CA ALA A 135 -1.70 -1.48 -5.17
C ALA A 135 -2.35 -1.72 -3.78
N HIS A 136 -1.94 -0.97 -2.76
CA HIS A 136 -2.64 -1.03 -1.48
C HIS A 136 -4.03 -0.43 -1.61
N HIS A 137 -5.03 -1.15 -1.12
CA HIS A 137 -6.44 -0.78 -1.18
C HIS A 137 -7.00 -0.38 0.19
N HIS A 138 -8.30 -0.10 0.27
CA HIS A 138 -8.93 0.41 1.49
C HIS A 138 -8.84 -0.56 2.66
N ASP A 139 -9.07 -1.86 2.41
CA ASP A 139 -8.97 -2.89 3.47
C ASP A 139 -7.55 -2.97 4.05
N ASP A 140 -6.50 -2.87 3.21
CA ASP A 140 -5.10 -2.80 3.69
C ASP A 140 -4.88 -1.63 4.66
N ALA A 141 -5.52 -0.48 4.42
CA ALA A 141 -5.39 0.69 5.27
C ALA A 141 -6.06 0.47 6.63
N VAL A 142 -7.27 -0.10 6.65
CA VAL A 142 -8.03 -0.43 7.86
C VAL A 142 -7.30 -1.51 8.67
N GLU A 143 -6.85 -2.58 8.01
CA GLU A 143 -6.05 -3.64 8.64
C GLU A 143 -4.77 -3.09 9.27
N THR A 144 -4.05 -2.23 8.54
CA THR A 144 -2.82 -1.59 9.06
C THR A 144 -3.12 -0.66 10.24
N PHE A 145 -4.22 0.08 10.20
CA PHE A 145 -4.66 0.93 11.30
C PHE A 145 -4.93 0.11 12.55
N LEU A 146 -5.80 -0.91 12.46
CA LEU A 146 -6.13 -1.77 13.60
C LEU A 146 -4.89 -2.51 14.11
N MET A 147 -4.03 -3.01 13.22
CA MET A 147 -2.77 -3.63 13.60
C MET A 147 -1.90 -2.69 14.42
N ASN A 148 -1.74 -1.43 14.00
CA ASN A 148 -0.95 -0.44 14.75
C ASN A 148 -1.55 -0.11 16.12
N VAL A 149 -2.87 0.00 16.21
CA VAL A 149 -3.57 0.19 17.49
C VAL A 149 -3.27 -0.97 18.44
N LEU A 150 -3.45 -2.21 17.97
CA LEU A 150 -3.34 -3.41 18.81
C LEU A 150 -1.89 -3.77 19.17
N THR A 151 -0.93 -3.52 18.27
CA THR A 151 0.45 -4.00 18.47
C THR A 151 1.42 -2.92 18.95
N SER A 152 1.11 -1.65 18.74
CA SER A 152 2.01 -0.54 19.08
C SER A 152 1.34 0.65 19.76
N GLY A 153 0.01 0.61 19.99
CA GLY A 153 -0.76 1.71 20.59
C GLY A 153 -0.76 2.98 19.73
N GLN A 154 -0.54 2.86 18.41
CA GLN A 154 -0.42 4.02 17.54
C GLN A 154 -1.64 4.18 16.64
N LEU A 155 -2.27 5.36 16.70
CA LEU A 155 -3.38 5.74 15.83
C LEU A 155 -2.84 6.21 14.47
N ARG A 156 -2.38 5.26 13.65
CA ARG A 156 -1.84 5.55 12.32
C ARG A 156 -2.05 4.42 11.33
N THR A 157 -2.14 4.78 10.07
CA THR A 157 -2.05 3.88 8.93
C THR A 157 -1.05 4.44 7.91
N PHE A 158 -0.89 3.82 6.75
CA PHE A 158 -0.10 4.39 5.68
C PHE A 158 -0.86 5.53 4.97
N LEU A 159 -0.11 6.49 4.46
CA LEU A 159 -0.69 7.66 3.77
C LEU A 159 -0.98 7.35 2.29
N PRO A 160 -1.96 8.03 1.68
CA PRO A 160 -2.23 8.00 0.24
C PRO A 160 -1.01 8.33 -0.61
N VAL A 161 -0.30 9.37 -0.21
CA VAL A 161 0.95 9.85 -0.82
C VAL A 161 2.01 9.91 0.27
N THR A 162 3.16 9.30 0.03
CA THR A 162 4.26 9.27 1.00
C THR A 162 5.56 9.73 0.34
N PRO A 163 6.00 10.97 0.58
CA PRO A 163 7.33 11.42 0.17
C PRO A 163 8.41 10.66 0.94
N LEU A 164 9.43 10.19 0.23
CA LEU A 164 10.59 9.51 0.79
C LEU A 164 11.78 10.47 0.85
N SER A 165 12.00 11.11 1.99
CA SER A 165 12.99 12.18 2.18
C SER A 165 14.42 11.78 1.80
N ARG A 166 14.78 10.48 1.94
CA ARG A 166 16.14 10.00 1.63
C ARG A 166 16.41 9.83 0.13
N THR A 167 15.37 9.62 -0.66
CA THR A 167 15.49 9.28 -2.09
C THR A 167 14.86 10.33 -2.99
N GLY A 168 14.02 11.20 -2.47
CA GLY A 168 13.23 12.14 -3.25
C GLY A 168 12.06 11.49 -4.01
N LEU A 169 11.91 10.15 -3.93
CA LEU A 169 10.79 9.43 -4.52
C LEU A 169 9.49 9.71 -3.75
N THR A 170 8.39 9.62 -4.44
CA THR A 170 7.06 9.65 -3.82
C THR A 170 6.31 8.34 -4.05
N VAL A 171 5.84 7.71 -2.98
CA VAL A 171 5.02 6.50 -3.07
C VAL A 171 3.55 6.87 -3.12
N LEU A 172 2.85 6.37 -4.13
CA LEU A 172 1.42 6.57 -4.37
C LEU A 172 0.64 5.28 -4.08
N ARG A 173 -0.59 5.43 -3.59
CA ARG A 173 -1.53 4.31 -3.37
C ARG A 173 -2.90 4.64 -3.96
N PRO A 174 -3.05 4.53 -5.29
CA PRO A 174 -4.26 5.00 -5.97
C PRO A 174 -5.53 4.19 -5.68
N LEU A 175 -5.40 2.93 -5.19
CA LEU A 175 -6.55 2.06 -4.92
C LEU A 175 -7.19 2.25 -3.52
N LEU A 176 -6.83 3.31 -2.79
CA LEU A 176 -7.28 3.55 -1.41
C LEU A 176 -8.80 3.65 -1.20
N TYR A 177 -9.57 3.87 -2.25
CA TYR A 177 -11.02 3.93 -2.19
C TYR A 177 -11.74 2.65 -2.62
N TYR A 178 -10.96 1.65 -3.07
CA TYR A 178 -11.52 0.34 -3.45
C TYR A 178 -11.46 -0.63 -2.28
N ARG A 179 -12.56 -1.34 -2.05
CA ARG A 179 -12.58 -2.52 -1.18
C ARG A 179 -11.99 -3.71 -1.94
N GLU A 180 -11.41 -4.66 -1.21
CA GLU A 180 -10.86 -5.88 -1.80
C GLU A 180 -11.92 -6.64 -2.63
N ALA A 181 -13.15 -6.73 -2.14
CA ALA A 181 -14.26 -7.38 -2.85
C ALA A 181 -14.55 -6.72 -4.21
N GLU A 182 -14.53 -5.38 -4.27
CA GLU A 182 -14.73 -4.65 -5.51
C GLU A 182 -13.61 -4.94 -6.52
N ILE A 183 -12.35 -4.99 -6.06
CA ILE A 183 -11.21 -5.32 -6.94
C ILE A 183 -11.35 -6.75 -7.49
N ILE A 184 -11.80 -7.70 -6.69
CA ILE A 184 -12.06 -9.07 -7.14
C ILE A 184 -13.09 -9.09 -8.28
N ASP A 185 -14.18 -8.35 -8.12
CA ASP A 185 -15.23 -8.26 -9.14
C ASP A 185 -14.74 -7.55 -10.41
N MET A 186 -13.96 -6.46 -10.26
CA MET A 186 -13.37 -5.75 -11.40
C MET A 186 -12.37 -6.61 -12.17
N VAL A 187 -11.54 -7.37 -11.48
CA VAL A 187 -10.59 -8.32 -12.08
C VAL A 187 -11.31 -9.37 -12.92
N ARG A 188 -12.47 -9.87 -12.43
CA ARG A 188 -13.33 -10.80 -13.18
C ARG A 188 -13.97 -10.14 -14.40
N GLN A 189 -14.51 -8.93 -14.25
CA GLN A 189 -15.14 -8.18 -15.34
C GLN A 189 -14.15 -7.87 -16.47
N LEU A 190 -12.90 -7.59 -16.13
CA LEU A 190 -11.82 -7.28 -17.08
C LEU A 190 -11.12 -8.54 -17.62
N ASP A 191 -11.54 -9.73 -17.21
CA ASP A 191 -10.91 -11.02 -17.55
C ASP A 191 -9.40 -11.03 -17.29
N LEU A 192 -8.96 -10.33 -16.23
CA LEU A 192 -7.57 -10.39 -15.79
C LEU A 192 -7.28 -11.74 -15.16
N GLN A 193 -6.10 -12.27 -15.45
CA GLN A 193 -5.67 -13.60 -14.96
C GLN A 193 -4.56 -13.43 -13.90
N PRO A 194 -4.91 -13.23 -12.61
CA PRO A 194 -3.91 -13.07 -11.58
C PRO A 194 -3.04 -14.30 -11.44
N LEU A 195 -1.75 -14.06 -11.29
CA LEU A 195 -0.76 -15.11 -11.14
C LEU A 195 -0.71 -15.58 -9.68
N ARG A 196 -0.44 -16.87 -9.50
CA ARG A 196 -0.28 -17.42 -8.16
C ARG A 196 0.98 -16.85 -7.50
N ASN A 197 0.83 -16.38 -6.26
CA ASN A 197 1.95 -15.92 -5.45
C ASN A 197 2.87 -17.11 -5.10
N PRO A 198 4.15 -17.10 -5.48
CA PRO A 198 5.08 -18.19 -5.15
C PRO A 198 5.59 -18.14 -3.71
N CYS A 199 5.16 -17.18 -2.90
CA CYS A 199 5.64 -17.00 -1.54
C CYS A 199 5.19 -18.17 -0.63
N PRO A 200 6.10 -18.89 0.05
CA PRO A 200 5.73 -19.97 0.95
C PRO A 200 5.04 -19.51 2.24
N TYR A 201 5.09 -18.21 2.54
CA TYR A 201 4.47 -17.58 3.72
C TYR A 201 3.14 -16.89 3.39
N ASP A 202 2.61 -17.09 2.18
CA ASP A 202 1.34 -16.51 1.78
C ASP A 202 0.20 -17.04 2.66
N GLY A 203 -0.67 -16.15 3.14
CA GLY A 203 -1.76 -16.50 4.06
C GLY A 203 -1.37 -16.67 5.54
N HIS A 204 -0.09 -16.69 5.90
CA HIS A 204 0.39 -16.86 7.28
C HIS A 204 1.07 -15.59 7.81
N THR A 205 0.34 -14.50 7.90
CA THR A 205 0.89 -13.20 8.31
C THR A 205 0.04 -12.56 9.40
N LYS A 206 0.65 -11.73 10.26
CA LYS A 206 -0.09 -10.92 11.24
C LYS A 206 -1.22 -10.10 10.62
N ARG A 207 -1.09 -9.71 9.36
CA ARG A 207 -2.16 -9.01 8.65
C ARG A 207 -3.37 -9.92 8.41
N GLN A 208 -3.14 -11.20 8.11
CA GLN A 208 -4.22 -12.16 7.95
C GLN A 208 -4.99 -12.36 9.27
N ASP A 209 -4.29 -12.42 10.40
CA ASP A 209 -4.92 -12.51 11.73
C ASP A 209 -5.81 -11.28 11.98
N ILE A 210 -5.32 -10.07 11.67
CA ILE A 210 -6.10 -8.82 11.79
C ILE A 210 -7.34 -8.83 10.89
N LYS A 211 -7.21 -9.31 9.66
CA LYS A 211 -8.32 -9.45 8.72
C LYS A 211 -9.41 -10.37 9.29
N GLU A 212 -9.02 -11.47 9.92
CA GLU A 212 -9.95 -12.38 10.58
C GLU A 212 -10.62 -11.72 11.80
N HIS A 213 -9.87 -11.00 12.62
CA HIS A 213 -10.44 -10.24 13.73
C HIS A 213 -11.46 -9.19 13.28
N ILE A 214 -11.19 -8.45 12.20
CA ILE A 214 -12.17 -7.50 11.65
C ILE A 214 -13.45 -8.24 11.24
N ARG A 215 -13.35 -9.37 10.56
CA ARG A 215 -14.50 -10.17 10.16
C ARG A 215 -15.33 -10.69 11.37
N GLU A 216 -14.67 -11.06 12.46
CA GLU A 216 -15.38 -11.45 13.69
C GLU A 216 -16.08 -10.25 14.33
N LEU A 217 -15.44 -9.10 14.34
CA LEU A 217 -16.08 -7.86 14.84
C LEU A 217 -17.26 -7.43 13.97
N GLU A 218 -17.19 -7.59 12.65
CA GLU A 218 -18.30 -7.30 11.73
C GLU A 218 -19.53 -8.19 11.98
N LYS A 219 -19.34 -9.42 12.48
CA LYS A 219 -20.46 -10.29 12.90
C LYS A 219 -21.20 -9.74 14.13
N LEU A 220 -20.48 -9.04 15.01
CA LEU A 220 -21.06 -8.43 16.21
C LEU A 220 -21.65 -7.04 15.94
N SER A 221 -21.00 -6.28 15.08
CA SER A 221 -21.40 -4.94 14.65
C SER A 221 -21.06 -4.75 13.17
N PRO A 222 -22.04 -4.83 12.27
CA PRO A 222 -21.82 -4.68 10.82
C PRO A 222 -21.13 -3.38 10.41
N GLU A 223 -21.27 -2.33 11.23
CA GLU A 223 -20.70 -0.99 10.97
C GLU A 223 -19.23 -0.84 11.43
N VAL A 224 -18.64 -1.85 12.07
CA VAL A 224 -17.30 -1.73 12.69
C VAL A 224 -16.23 -1.37 11.66
N TYR A 225 -16.34 -1.89 10.46
CA TYR A 225 -15.40 -1.57 9.38
C TYR A 225 -15.45 -0.08 9.02
N ASP A 226 -16.66 0.47 8.87
CA ASP A 226 -16.86 1.88 8.51
C ASP A 226 -16.41 2.79 9.65
N HIS A 227 -16.63 2.38 10.90
CA HIS A 227 -16.13 3.10 12.08
C HIS A 227 -14.59 3.14 12.12
N LEU A 228 -13.92 2.03 11.87
CA LEU A 228 -12.46 1.98 11.74
C LEU A 228 -11.96 2.86 10.59
N ALA A 229 -12.64 2.81 9.46
CA ALA A 229 -12.31 3.64 8.29
C ALA A 229 -12.50 5.14 8.57
N ALA A 230 -13.55 5.53 9.27
CA ALA A 230 -13.78 6.90 9.71
C ALA A 230 -12.70 7.36 10.70
N ALA A 231 -12.34 6.52 11.67
CA ALA A 231 -11.31 6.82 12.67
C ALA A 231 -9.93 7.11 12.05
N MET A 232 -9.59 6.49 10.92
CA MET A 232 -8.33 6.77 10.21
C MET A 232 -8.23 8.20 9.65
N ARG A 233 -9.37 8.87 9.40
CA ARG A 233 -9.44 10.22 8.83
C ARG A 233 -9.60 11.30 9.87
N ASN A 234 -10.03 10.94 11.06
CA ASN A 234 -10.19 11.90 12.14
C ASN A 234 -8.79 12.31 12.62
N ALA A 235 -8.51 13.61 12.55
CA ALA A 235 -7.33 14.17 13.21
C ALA A 235 -7.42 13.85 14.72
N PRO A 236 -6.28 13.67 15.41
CA PRO A 236 -6.30 13.47 16.86
C PRO A 236 -7.02 14.63 17.51
N ASN A 237 -8.24 14.33 17.99
CA ASN A 237 -9.09 15.30 18.65
C ASN A 237 -8.58 15.53 20.07
N GLN A 238 -8.90 16.68 20.65
CA GLN A 238 -8.67 17.00 22.06
C GLN A 238 -9.41 16.06 23.04
N GLU A 239 -10.16 15.10 22.50
CA GLU A 239 -10.93 14.09 23.25
C GLU A 239 -10.09 12.86 23.66
N LEU A 240 -8.87 12.73 23.16
CA LEU A 240 -7.93 11.73 23.68
C LEU A 240 -7.22 12.27 24.92
N TRP A 241 -6.81 11.35 25.79
CA TRP A 241 -6.03 11.71 26.96
C TRP A 241 -4.78 12.47 26.51
N PRO A 242 -4.38 13.54 27.26
CA PRO A 242 -3.15 14.27 26.96
C PRO A 242 -1.93 13.36 27.05
N GLU A 243 -0.85 13.78 26.42
CA GLU A 243 0.43 13.07 26.50
C GLU A 243 0.85 12.84 27.96
N GLN A 244 1.44 11.68 28.22
CA GLN A 244 1.94 11.33 29.53
C GLN A 244 3.06 12.29 29.94
N LEU A 245 2.91 12.88 31.11
CA LEU A 245 3.94 13.74 31.67
C LEU A 245 5.23 12.94 31.95
N SER A 246 6.38 13.54 31.70
CA SER A 246 7.65 13.01 32.16
C SER A 246 7.69 12.95 33.70
N GLN A 247 8.54 12.09 34.23
CA GLN A 247 8.70 11.97 35.71
C GLN A 247 9.02 13.31 36.38
N LYS A 248 9.83 14.15 35.73
CA LYS A 248 10.16 15.49 36.21
C LYS A 248 8.92 16.40 36.23
N GLN A 249 8.17 16.48 35.15
CA GLN A 249 6.94 17.28 35.07
C GLN A 249 5.89 16.82 36.09
N LEU A 250 5.77 15.50 36.31
CA LEU A 250 4.87 14.96 37.31
C LEU A 250 5.30 15.32 38.72
N ALA A 251 6.61 15.22 39.04
CA ALA A 251 7.18 15.62 40.32
C ALA A 251 6.97 17.12 40.60
N ASP A 252 7.21 17.97 39.58
CA ASP A 252 6.99 19.42 39.72
C ASP A 252 5.50 19.75 39.97
N LYS A 253 4.58 19.10 39.27
CA LYS A 253 3.12 19.24 39.49
C LYS A 253 2.76 18.78 40.92
N PHE A 254 3.30 17.64 41.37
CA PHE A 254 3.06 17.11 42.68
C PHE A 254 3.52 18.09 43.78
N HIS A 255 4.73 18.61 43.68
CA HIS A 255 5.25 19.60 44.62
C HIS A 255 4.44 20.89 44.66
N ASN A 256 4.04 21.39 43.50
CA ASN A 256 3.22 22.60 43.40
C ASN A 256 1.82 22.40 43.97
N PHE A 257 1.22 21.23 43.78
CA PHE A 257 -0.08 20.88 44.36
C PHE A 257 -0.06 20.91 45.88
N TRP A 258 0.96 20.28 46.52
CA TRP A 258 1.05 20.21 47.96
C TRP A 258 1.48 21.53 48.63
N ARG A 259 2.23 22.39 47.94
CA ARG A 259 2.56 23.74 48.43
C ARG A 259 1.34 24.65 48.62
N GLN A 260 0.28 24.45 47.85
CA GLN A 260 -0.97 25.21 48.02
C GLN A 260 -1.72 24.91 49.30
N LYS A 261 -1.38 23.81 49.99
CA LYS A 261 -1.99 23.41 51.26
C LYS A 261 -1.26 24.04 52.46
N SER A 262 -0.11 24.67 52.25
CA SER A 262 0.75 25.24 53.31
C SER A 262 0.56 26.77 53.44
N ASN A 263 -0.34 27.35 52.67
CA ASN A 263 -0.84 28.71 52.79
C ASN A 263 -2.31 28.69 53.23
#